data_5ec0297670e033ae1e5ef22d63f47cdc
#
_entry.id   5ec0297670e033ae1e5ef22d63f47cdc
#
_cell.length_a   1.000
_cell.length_b   1.000
_cell.length_c   1.000
_cell.angle_alpha   90.00
_cell.angle_beta   90.00
_cell.angle_gamma   90.00
#
_symmetry.space_group_name_H-M   'P 1'
#
loop_
_entity.id
_entity.type
_entity.pdbx_description
1 polymer ?
#
loop_
_entity_poly.entity_id
_entity_poly.type
_entity_poly.pdbx_seq_one_letter_code
_entity_poly.pdbx_strand_id
1 'polypeptide(L)'
;MRGLMVDAGRVPESLEYYRRMIDFCADWELNTLHFRLADDQVSALRFTSVSHLVNHKNAFAPEQLTSLAAYGQTRGVDLIPELESFGHTGYITRSAAYAHLLDSEAQGPSDFTGVIPVHPETVQIFHELYREVASIFSSTYLHGGCDEVNWGGSELSRKALQTKTRAQVWAEYLNSLNQIAAGVGRHLIVWGDFVVHKEPEILGKLDKTIIIMDWNYQDRNSARIRETFLKVSANGSRGIGAPALVNYRWGPRVGTEQLRNIDGYADAYLEETDPNALGVILTNWVPSRYVQNSIWDGFAYAAVAFKEGTGTAQTSAFRRFVERHYRADWSEDWREAFELIYDAAPSVDARFTPFSARLPLQVPWSNDEQLKTAIRNGSPGQNPFTRLRSLLIQLEPQVLKNLDDFQAFVLCVEALERTFWRDAMVIEQAAKKPLERETSGLLIQAIAEHDRTLGDALSKDWDKGRFPDSEAKSVLVFDLQPKDQLLFEWVQAAKYSASLASHPEHFQRILETAKPV
;
A
#
# COMPACT_ATOMS: atom_id res chain seq x y z
N MET A 1 -15.57 -14.72 1.90
CA MET A 1 -15.03 -13.61 1.10
C MET A 1 -13.66 -13.98 0.54
N ARG A 2 -13.37 -13.63 -0.69
CA ARG A 2 -12.03 -13.67 -1.28
C ARG A 2 -11.89 -12.41 -2.10
N GLY A 3 -10.97 -11.52 -1.70
CA GLY A 3 -10.99 -10.19 -2.30
C GLY A 3 -9.64 -9.50 -2.40
N LEU A 4 -9.66 -8.36 -3.06
CA LEU A 4 -8.58 -7.39 -3.14
C LEU A 4 -9.04 -6.07 -2.53
N MET A 5 -8.10 -5.23 -2.08
CA MET A 5 -8.36 -3.87 -1.63
C MET A 5 -7.69 -2.86 -2.57
N VAL A 6 -8.36 -1.74 -2.78
CA VAL A 6 -7.81 -0.54 -3.45
C VAL A 6 -7.88 0.66 -2.52
N ASP A 7 -6.80 1.45 -2.48
CA ASP A 7 -6.63 2.59 -1.59
C ASP A 7 -6.85 3.91 -2.35
N ALA A 8 -8.10 4.17 -2.71
CA ALA A 8 -8.48 5.39 -3.42
C ALA A 8 -8.39 6.65 -2.53
N GLY A 9 -8.51 6.49 -1.22
CA GLY A 9 -8.40 7.60 -0.26
C GLY A 9 -7.03 8.28 -0.29
N ARG A 10 -5.97 7.53 -0.61
CA ARG A 10 -4.64 8.11 -0.78
C ARG A 10 -4.36 8.58 -2.20
N VAL A 11 -4.69 7.76 -3.20
CA VAL A 11 -4.55 8.12 -4.62
C VAL A 11 -5.74 7.55 -5.39
N PRO A 12 -6.72 8.39 -5.79
CA PRO A 12 -7.77 7.96 -6.69
C PRO A 12 -7.16 7.59 -8.05
N GLU A 13 -7.46 6.39 -8.51
CA GLU A 13 -7.11 5.93 -9.83
C GLU A 13 -8.26 6.21 -10.82
N SER A 14 -8.06 6.02 -12.12
CA SER A 14 -9.15 6.18 -13.08
C SER A 14 -10.27 5.16 -12.87
N LEU A 15 -11.51 5.50 -13.25
CA LEU A 15 -12.63 4.54 -13.21
C LEU A 15 -12.37 3.31 -14.08
N GLU A 16 -11.61 3.47 -15.15
CA GLU A 16 -11.20 2.37 -16.02
C GLU A 16 -10.29 1.38 -15.29
N TYR A 17 -9.35 1.87 -14.49
CA TYR A 17 -8.52 1.02 -13.66
C TYR A 17 -9.36 0.20 -12.66
N TYR A 18 -10.33 0.83 -12.00
CA TYR A 18 -11.20 0.09 -11.08
C TYR A 18 -12.11 -0.92 -11.79
N ARG A 19 -12.57 -0.63 -13.00
CA ARG A 19 -13.26 -1.63 -13.83
C ARG A 19 -12.35 -2.81 -14.17
N ARG A 20 -11.10 -2.55 -14.54
CA ARG A 20 -10.10 -3.61 -14.76
C ARG A 20 -9.87 -4.45 -13.49
N MET A 21 -9.84 -3.82 -12.30
CA MET A 21 -9.74 -4.54 -11.03
C MET A 21 -10.95 -5.44 -10.77
N ILE A 22 -12.15 -4.96 -11.06
CA ILE A 22 -13.38 -5.76 -10.97
C ILE A 22 -13.35 -6.94 -11.96
N ASP A 23 -12.97 -6.70 -13.21
CA ASP A 23 -12.84 -7.75 -14.22
C ASP A 23 -11.78 -8.78 -13.82
N PHE A 24 -10.65 -8.33 -13.29
CA PHE A 24 -9.63 -9.22 -12.76
C PHE A 24 -10.18 -10.07 -11.61
N CYS A 25 -10.86 -9.47 -10.64
CA CYS A 25 -11.50 -10.21 -9.56
C CYS A 25 -12.44 -11.29 -10.12
N ALA A 26 -13.32 -10.94 -11.05
CA ALA A 26 -14.26 -11.87 -11.65
C ALA A 26 -13.55 -12.99 -12.43
N ASP A 27 -12.57 -12.66 -13.26
CA ASP A 27 -11.81 -13.60 -14.08
C ASP A 27 -10.97 -14.57 -13.23
N TRP A 28 -10.52 -14.14 -12.06
CA TRP A 28 -9.75 -14.93 -11.10
C TRP A 28 -10.61 -15.50 -9.95
N GLU A 29 -11.93 -15.40 -10.07
CA GLU A 29 -12.92 -15.96 -9.13
C GLU A 29 -12.78 -15.41 -7.69
N LEU A 30 -12.31 -14.17 -7.57
CA LEU A 30 -12.48 -13.35 -6.39
C LEU A 30 -13.87 -12.70 -6.42
N ASN A 31 -14.50 -12.54 -5.26
CA ASN A 31 -15.87 -12.06 -5.15
C ASN A 31 -16.02 -10.74 -4.39
N THR A 32 -14.91 -10.10 -4.05
CA THR A 32 -14.93 -8.89 -3.23
C THR A 32 -13.85 -7.91 -3.70
N LEU A 33 -14.24 -6.64 -3.82
CA LEU A 33 -13.30 -5.52 -3.94
C LEU A 33 -13.55 -4.55 -2.77
N HIS A 34 -12.62 -4.49 -1.84
CA HIS A 34 -12.64 -3.54 -0.73
C HIS A 34 -12.14 -2.18 -1.24
N PHE A 35 -12.99 -1.15 -1.13
CA PHE A 35 -12.78 0.15 -1.75
C PHE A 35 -12.62 1.23 -0.67
N ARG A 36 -11.37 1.59 -0.34
CA ARG A 36 -11.05 2.61 0.64
C ARG A 36 -11.26 4.01 0.06
N LEU A 37 -12.24 4.76 0.60
CA LEU A 37 -12.73 6.02 0.02
C LEU A 37 -12.01 7.26 0.58
N ALA A 38 -11.49 7.21 1.81
CA ALA A 38 -10.95 8.38 2.48
C ALA A 38 -9.80 8.02 3.41
N ASP A 39 -8.90 9.00 3.64
CA ASP A 39 -7.75 8.88 4.53
C ASP A 39 -7.34 10.26 5.08
N ASP A 40 -6.23 10.33 5.82
CA ASP A 40 -5.67 11.57 6.36
C ASP A 40 -5.44 12.66 5.31
N GLN A 41 -5.27 12.27 4.07
CA GLN A 41 -5.00 13.20 3.00
C GLN A 41 -6.29 13.84 2.48
N VAL A 42 -7.17 13.01 1.92
CA VAL A 42 -8.36 13.46 1.21
C VAL A 42 -9.43 12.38 1.16
N SER A 43 -10.63 12.75 0.71
CA SER A 43 -11.63 11.81 0.24
C SER A 43 -11.58 11.66 -1.29
N ALA A 44 -11.67 10.41 -1.77
CA ALA A 44 -11.87 10.10 -3.19
C ALA A 44 -13.35 10.19 -3.62
N LEU A 45 -14.28 10.24 -2.70
CA LEU A 45 -15.70 10.51 -2.94
C LEU A 45 -16.02 11.96 -2.61
N ARG A 46 -16.67 12.67 -3.53
CA ARG A 46 -17.23 14.01 -3.26
C ARG A 46 -18.57 13.84 -2.57
N PHE A 47 -18.54 13.88 -1.25
CA PHE A 47 -19.74 13.80 -0.44
C PHE A 47 -20.67 15.00 -0.67
N THR A 48 -21.97 14.73 -0.62
CA THR A 48 -23.04 15.74 -0.75
C THR A 48 -23.78 15.97 0.57
N SER A 49 -23.79 14.99 1.47
CA SER A 49 -24.46 15.06 2.77
C SER A 49 -23.71 15.90 3.80
N VAL A 50 -22.38 15.93 3.72
CA VAL A 50 -21.51 16.70 4.61
C VAL A 50 -20.64 17.63 3.77
N SER A 51 -20.85 18.93 3.91
CA SER A 51 -20.08 19.95 3.19
C SER A 51 -18.70 20.15 3.80
N HIS A 52 -17.81 20.79 3.04
CA HIS A 52 -16.48 21.22 3.50
C HIS A 52 -15.49 20.11 3.85
N LEU A 53 -15.72 18.86 3.49
CA LEU A 53 -14.72 17.81 3.59
C LEU A 53 -13.56 18.07 2.63
N VAL A 54 -12.36 17.59 2.99
CA VAL A 54 -11.19 17.71 2.11
C VAL A 54 -11.27 16.62 1.05
N ASN A 55 -11.63 17.01 -0.17
CA ASN A 55 -11.74 16.08 -1.29
C ASN A 55 -10.53 16.15 -2.20
N HIS A 56 -10.17 15.02 -2.80
CA HIS A 56 -9.22 15.01 -3.90
C HIS A 56 -9.77 15.83 -5.08
N LYS A 57 -8.89 16.48 -5.85
CA LYS A 57 -9.28 17.24 -7.04
C LYS A 57 -10.13 16.40 -8.01
N ASN A 58 -9.72 15.15 -8.22
CA ASN A 58 -10.41 14.19 -9.07
C ASN A 58 -11.34 13.25 -8.27
N ALA A 59 -11.86 13.71 -7.12
CA ALA A 59 -12.83 12.94 -6.35
C ALA A 59 -14.05 12.60 -7.20
N PHE A 60 -14.51 11.37 -7.10
CA PHE A 60 -15.65 10.85 -7.84
C PHE A 60 -16.95 11.46 -7.35
N ALA A 61 -17.86 11.71 -8.28
CA ALA A 61 -19.25 11.98 -7.95
C ALA A 61 -19.96 10.69 -7.48
N PRO A 62 -20.99 10.78 -6.63
CA PRO A 62 -21.76 9.61 -6.16
C PRO A 62 -22.23 8.70 -7.29
N GLU A 63 -22.72 9.27 -8.39
CA GLU A 63 -23.24 8.54 -9.54
C GLU A 63 -22.16 7.69 -10.25
N GLN A 64 -20.92 8.16 -10.25
CA GLN A 64 -19.80 7.43 -10.84
C GLN A 64 -19.49 6.16 -10.03
N LEU A 65 -19.49 6.26 -8.69
CA LEU A 65 -19.25 5.09 -7.83
C LEU A 65 -20.48 4.17 -7.76
N THR A 66 -21.70 4.71 -7.84
CA THR A 66 -22.92 3.90 -8.00
C THR A 66 -22.86 3.05 -9.27
N SER A 67 -22.44 3.66 -10.39
CA SER A 67 -22.26 2.93 -11.65
C SER A 67 -21.16 1.87 -11.55
N LEU A 68 -20.07 2.17 -10.84
CA LEU A 68 -18.98 1.21 -10.60
C LEU A 68 -19.45 0.04 -9.72
N ALA A 69 -20.19 0.31 -8.65
CA ALA A 69 -20.74 -0.71 -7.77
C ALA A 69 -21.73 -1.62 -8.52
N ALA A 70 -22.62 -1.03 -9.34
CA ALA A 70 -23.53 -1.79 -10.19
C ALA A 70 -22.76 -2.66 -11.20
N TYR A 71 -21.68 -2.15 -11.79
CA TYR A 71 -20.81 -2.94 -12.66
C TYR A 71 -20.22 -4.15 -11.92
N GLY A 72 -19.69 -3.95 -10.70
CA GLY A 72 -19.18 -5.03 -9.87
C GLY A 72 -20.21 -6.14 -9.65
N GLN A 73 -21.45 -5.77 -9.37
CA GLN A 73 -22.54 -6.74 -9.20
C GLN A 73 -22.80 -7.57 -10.46
N THR A 74 -22.79 -6.94 -11.65
CA THR A 74 -22.95 -7.69 -12.92
C THR A 74 -21.82 -8.69 -13.15
N ARG A 75 -20.66 -8.48 -12.51
CA ARG A 75 -19.48 -9.35 -12.58
C ARG A 75 -19.39 -10.33 -11.40
N GLY A 76 -20.35 -10.31 -10.45
CA GLY A 76 -20.31 -11.15 -9.26
C GLY A 76 -19.27 -10.70 -8.22
N VAL A 77 -18.88 -9.42 -8.25
CA VAL A 77 -17.90 -8.80 -7.33
C VAL A 77 -18.61 -7.77 -6.46
N ASP A 78 -18.62 -8.00 -5.15
CA ASP A 78 -19.17 -7.07 -4.16
C ASP A 78 -18.14 -5.97 -3.85
N LEU A 79 -18.55 -4.70 -4.00
CA LEU A 79 -17.72 -3.55 -3.65
C LEU A 79 -18.04 -3.12 -2.22
N ILE A 80 -17.14 -3.44 -1.28
CA ILE A 80 -17.25 -3.03 0.13
C ILE A 80 -16.61 -1.65 0.30
N PRO A 81 -17.38 -0.60 0.60
CA PRO A 81 -16.82 0.71 0.85
C PRO A 81 -16.15 0.78 2.22
N GLU A 82 -15.00 1.45 2.29
CA GLU A 82 -14.37 1.84 3.55
C GLU A 82 -14.35 3.35 3.71
N LEU A 83 -14.75 3.79 4.90
CA LEU A 83 -14.68 5.18 5.31
C LEU A 83 -14.03 5.27 6.69
N GLU A 84 -12.87 5.87 6.76
CA GLU A 84 -12.16 6.05 8.02
C GLU A 84 -12.98 6.87 9.01
N SER A 85 -13.26 6.28 10.17
CA SER A 85 -14.26 6.83 11.10
C SER A 85 -13.71 7.11 12.50
N PHE A 86 -12.43 6.82 12.77
CA PHE A 86 -11.79 7.16 14.05
C PHE A 86 -10.35 7.65 13.85
N GLY A 87 -9.41 6.79 13.40
CA GLY A 87 -8.11 7.17 12.89
C GLY A 87 -8.20 7.65 11.44
N HIS A 88 -7.10 8.16 10.89
CA HIS A 88 -7.00 8.56 9.48
C HIS A 88 -8.12 9.49 8.98
N THR A 89 -8.60 10.36 9.86
CA THR A 89 -9.76 11.23 9.60
C THR A 89 -9.39 12.63 9.15
N GLY A 90 -8.18 12.80 8.60
CA GLY A 90 -7.72 14.10 8.09
C GLY A 90 -8.60 14.68 7.00
N TYR A 91 -9.28 13.85 6.21
CA TYR A 91 -10.28 14.33 5.25
C TYR A 91 -11.44 15.12 5.89
N ILE A 92 -11.67 14.94 7.20
CA ILE A 92 -12.61 15.74 8.02
C ILE A 92 -11.84 16.85 8.76
N THR A 93 -10.88 16.46 9.60
CA THR A 93 -10.27 17.33 10.61
C THR A 93 -9.30 18.38 10.06
N ARG A 94 -8.82 18.22 8.84
CA ARG A 94 -8.01 19.24 8.12
C ARG A 94 -8.87 20.33 7.48
N SER A 95 -10.19 20.15 7.43
CA SER A 95 -11.10 21.22 7.02
C SER A 95 -11.23 22.25 8.13
N ALA A 96 -11.18 23.53 7.78
CA ALA A 96 -11.39 24.62 8.75
C ALA A 96 -12.77 24.52 9.45
N ALA A 97 -13.76 23.94 8.78
CA ALA A 97 -15.11 23.73 9.33
C ALA A 97 -15.12 22.71 10.49
N TYR A 98 -14.22 21.71 10.45
CA TYR A 98 -14.22 20.56 11.37
C TYR A 98 -12.90 20.39 12.14
N ALA A 99 -12.00 21.38 12.08
CA ALA A 99 -10.72 21.34 12.80
C ALA A 99 -10.89 21.18 14.33
N HIS A 100 -12.01 21.63 14.87
CA HIS A 100 -12.36 21.49 16.28
C HIS A 100 -12.67 20.05 16.72
N LEU A 101 -12.85 19.14 15.76
CA LEU A 101 -13.07 17.72 16.02
C LEU A 101 -11.77 16.92 16.08
N LEU A 102 -10.62 17.52 15.81
CA LEU A 102 -9.31 16.86 15.92
C LEU A 102 -9.00 16.54 17.39
N ASP A 103 -8.76 15.26 17.69
CA ASP A 103 -8.47 14.80 19.06
C ASP A 103 -6.97 14.63 19.34
N SER A 104 -6.18 14.32 18.33
CA SER A 104 -4.75 14.19 18.48
C SER A 104 -4.07 15.55 18.57
N GLU A 105 -3.07 15.67 19.44
CA GLU A 105 -2.09 16.75 19.36
C GLU A 105 -1.18 16.52 18.15
N ALA A 106 -1.75 16.55 16.94
CA ALA A 106 -1.00 16.35 15.71
C ALA A 106 0.10 17.41 15.62
N GLN A 107 1.34 16.99 15.83
CA GLN A 107 2.49 17.91 15.87
C GLN A 107 3.13 18.11 14.49
N GLY A 108 2.62 17.42 13.46
CA GLY A 108 3.15 17.52 12.12
C GLY A 108 2.27 16.88 11.05
N PRO A 109 2.61 17.10 9.78
CA PRO A 109 1.86 16.55 8.66
C PRO A 109 1.97 15.03 8.54
N SER A 110 2.84 14.38 9.32
CA SER A 110 3.04 12.93 9.35
C SER A 110 2.25 12.20 10.45
N ASP A 111 1.57 12.95 11.34
CA ASP A 111 0.83 12.32 12.43
C ASP A 111 -0.55 11.91 11.95
N PHE A 112 -0.93 10.67 12.25
CA PHE A 112 -2.27 10.18 11.98
C PHE A 112 -3.30 10.97 12.77
N THR A 113 -4.36 11.39 12.11
CA THR A 113 -5.40 12.20 12.74
C THR A 113 -6.51 11.34 13.32
N GLY A 114 -7.03 11.73 14.48
CA GLY A 114 -8.18 11.09 15.09
C GLY A 114 -9.27 12.11 15.37
N VAL A 115 -10.53 11.73 15.22
CA VAL A 115 -11.67 12.54 15.67
C VAL A 115 -11.92 12.35 17.16
N ILE A 116 -12.53 13.36 17.80
CA ILE A 116 -12.97 13.25 19.21
C ILE A 116 -14.15 12.27 19.28
N PRO A 117 -13.96 11.05 19.85
CA PRO A 117 -14.99 10.00 19.81
C PRO A 117 -16.22 10.32 20.67
N VAL A 118 -16.06 11.18 21.65
CA VAL A 118 -17.14 11.59 22.58
C VAL A 118 -17.84 12.91 22.16
N HIS A 119 -17.47 13.49 21.02
CA HIS A 119 -18.10 14.71 20.53
C HIS A 119 -19.41 14.37 19.77
N PRO A 120 -20.57 14.97 20.12
CA PRO A 120 -21.84 14.63 19.47
C PRO A 120 -21.83 14.86 17.95
N GLU A 121 -21.15 15.91 17.49
CA GLU A 121 -21.04 16.23 16.07
C GLU A 121 -20.25 15.17 15.29
N THR A 122 -19.25 14.54 15.91
CA THR A 122 -18.53 13.41 15.30
C THR A 122 -19.50 12.28 14.91
N VAL A 123 -20.34 11.86 15.84
CA VAL A 123 -21.33 10.81 15.61
C VAL A 123 -22.36 11.23 14.54
N GLN A 124 -22.78 12.51 14.56
CA GLN A 124 -23.71 13.05 13.55
C GLN A 124 -23.11 13.05 12.15
N ILE A 125 -21.84 13.46 12.00
CA ILE A 125 -21.15 13.45 10.71
C ILE A 125 -21.12 12.01 10.15
N PHE A 126 -20.73 11.01 10.94
CA PHE A 126 -20.72 9.64 10.46
C PHE A 126 -22.10 9.07 10.19
N HIS A 127 -23.12 9.51 10.87
CA HIS A 127 -24.51 9.16 10.53
C HIS A 127 -24.87 9.62 9.10
N GLU A 128 -24.53 10.85 8.73
CA GLU A 128 -24.78 11.36 7.37
C GLU A 128 -23.90 10.67 6.32
N LEU A 129 -22.61 10.50 6.60
CA LEU A 129 -21.67 9.87 5.67
C LEU A 129 -22.00 8.39 5.42
N TYR A 130 -22.33 7.61 6.45
CA TYR A 130 -22.70 6.20 6.30
C TYR A 130 -24.00 6.04 5.51
N ARG A 131 -24.97 6.94 5.70
CA ARG A 131 -26.21 6.95 4.91
C ARG A 131 -25.91 7.20 3.44
N GLU A 132 -25.06 8.18 3.12
CA GLU A 132 -24.69 8.48 1.73
C GLU A 132 -23.92 7.30 1.10
N VAL A 133 -22.91 6.77 1.77
CA VAL A 133 -22.15 5.60 1.30
C VAL A 133 -23.07 4.39 1.07
N ALA A 134 -24.00 4.13 2.00
CA ALA A 134 -24.97 3.05 1.85
C ALA A 134 -25.95 3.25 0.68
N SER A 135 -26.19 4.48 0.23
CA SER A 135 -26.98 4.76 -0.97
C SER A 135 -26.23 4.54 -2.27
N ILE A 136 -24.90 4.63 -2.24
CA ILE A 136 -24.01 4.47 -3.41
C ILE A 136 -23.63 3.01 -3.62
N PHE A 137 -23.27 2.30 -2.54
CA PHE A 137 -22.80 0.93 -2.58
C PHE A 137 -23.87 -0.04 -2.07
N SER A 138 -24.13 -1.08 -2.84
CA SER A 138 -25.16 -2.08 -2.52
C SER A 138 -24.66 -3.21 -1.61
N SER A 139 -23.36 -3.24 -1.27
CA SER A 139 -22.79 -4.22 -0.33
C SER A 139 -23.55 -4.24 0.99
N THR A 140 -23.73 -5.43 1.55
CA THR A 140 -24.29 -5.57 2.92
C THR A 140 -23.27 -5.20 4.01
N TYR A 141 -22.04 -4.90 3.62
CA TYR A 141 -20.95 -4.51 4.51
C TYR A 141 -20.54 -3.07 4.30
N LEU A 142 -20.08 -2.43 5.38
CA LEU A 142 -19.43 -1.13 5.39
C LEU A 142 -18.22 -1.22 6.30
N HIS A 143 -17.05 -0.86 5.81
CA HIS A 143 -15.83 -0.84 6.61
C HIS A 143 -15.65 0.55 7.22
N GLY A 144 -15.55 0.63 8.55
CA GLY A 144 -15.42 1.88 9.29
C GLY A 144 -13.97 2.32 9.53
N GLY A 145 -12.97 1.59 9.01
CA GLY A 145 -11.56 1.86 9.28
C GLY A 145 -11.20 1.63 10.75
N CYS A 146 -10.81 2.71 11.45
CA CYS A 146 -10.51 2.74 12.89
C CYS A 146 -9.17 2.10 13.26
N ASP A 147 -8.19 2.06 12.35
CA ASP A 147 -6.81 1.67 12.63
C ASP A 147 -5.95 2.88 13.03
N GLU A 148 -4.79 2.59 13.58
CA GLU A 148 -3.68 3.51 13.90
C GLU A 148 -4.10 4.80 14.60
N VAL A 149 -5.14 4.73 15.44
CA VAL A 149 -5.80 5.90 16.03
C VAL A 149 -4.91 6.59 17.06
N ASN A 150 -4.65 7.87 16.85
CA ASN A 150 -4.07 8.77 17.83
C ASN A 150 -5.19 9.65 18.42
N TRP A 151 -5.50 9.51 19.70
CA TRP A 151 -6.62 10.17 20.35
C TRP A 151 -6.40 10.37 21.86
N GLY A 152 -7.25 11.17 22.50
CA GLY A 152 -7.22 11.44 23.94
C GLY A 152 -6.59 12.78 24.29
N GLY A 153 -6.21 13.58 23.28
CA GLY A 153 -5.57 14.89 23.48
C GLY A 153 -6.55 16.05 23.73
N SER A 154 -7.80 15.94 23.28
CA SER A 154 -8.81 16.98 23.47
C SER A 154 -9.29 17.07 24.94
N GLU A 155 -9.84 18.23 25.31
CA GLU A 155 -10.44 18.43 26.64
C GLU A 155 -11.59 17.45 26.90
N LEU A 156 -12.43 17.21 25.90
CA LEU A 156 -13.56 16.28 25.99
C LEU A 156 -13.10 14.84 26.23
N SER A 157 -12.10 14.40 25.48
CA SER A 157 -11.55 13.06 25.65
C SER A 157 -10.85 12.91 27.00
N ARG A 158 -10.07 13.88 27.45
CA ARG A 158 -9.46 13.87 28.79
C ARG A 158 -10.50 13.83 29.90
N LYS A 159 -11.60 14.57 29.76
CA LYS A 159 -12.72 14.53 30.73
C LYS A 159 -13.39 13.16 30.76
N ALA A 160 -13.64 12.55 29.63
CA ALA A 160 -14.21 11.18 29.57
C ALA A 160 -13.29 10.17 30.24
N LEU A 161 -11.99 10.29 30.03
CA LEU A 161 -10.96 9.40 30.62
C LEU A 161 -10.78 9.55 32.14
N GLN A 162 -11.37 10.58 32.77
CA GLN A 162 -11.40 10.68 34.26
C GLN A 162 -12.37 9.66 34.88
N THR A 163 -13.37 9.19 34.14
CA THR A 163 -14.42 8.32 34.64
C THR A 163 -14.52 6.97 33.93
N LYS A 164 -13.88 6.85 32.78
CA LYS A 164 -13.88 5.65 31.90
C LYS A 164 -12.47 5.24 31.52
N THR A 165 -12.27 3.94 31.32
CA THR A 165 -11.02 3.44 30.73
C THR A 165 -10.97 3.77 29.23
N ARG A 166 -9.76 3.78 28.63
CA ARG A 166 -9.61 3.93 27.18
C ARG A 166 -10.43 2.88 26.43
N ALA A 167 -10.35 1.63 26.84
CA ALA A 167 -11.11 0.54 26.24
C ALA A 167 -12.64 0.74 26.33
N GLN A 168 -13.15 1.35 27.39
CA GLN A 168 -14.57 1.68 27.49
C GLN A 168 -14.99 2.77 26.49
N VAL A 169 -14.24 3.89 26.44
CA VAL A 169 -14.54 4.98 25.49
C VAL A 169 -14.46 4.48 24.05
N TRP A 170 -13.43 3.70 23.73
CA TRP A 170 -13.25 3.12 22.41
C TRP A 170 -14.44 2.21 22.02
N ALA A 171 -14.78 1.26 22.88
CA ALA A 171 -15.88 0.33 22.61
C ALA A 171 -17.23 1.05 22.48
N GLU A 172 -17.51 2.04 23.34
CA GLU A 172 -18.73 2.84 23.22
C GLU A 172 -18.83 3.56 21.88
N TYR A 173 -17.70 4.09 21.40
CA TYR A 173 -17.66 4.78 20.10
C TYR A 173 -17.85 3.80 18.94
N LEU A 174 -17.12 2.67 18.89
CA LEU A 174 -17.32 1.65 17.86
C LEU A 174 -18.72 1.07 17.86
N ASN A 175 -19.30 0.83 19.03
CA ASN A 175 -20.69 0.37 19.16
C ASN A 175 -21.68 1.42 18.62
N SER A 176 -21.40 2.72 18.79
CA SER A 176 -22.24 3.77 18.18
C SER A 176 -22.14 3.78 16.66
N LEU A 177 -20.93 3.61 16.10
CA LEU A 177 -20.76 3.46 14.65
C LEU A 177 -21.47 2.22 14.10
N ASN A 178 -21.44 1.11 14.88
CA ASN A 178 -22.16 -0.11 14.51
C ASN A 178 -23.68 0.10 14.47
N GLN A 179 -24.23 0.84 15.44
CA GLN A 179 -25.65 1.19 15.43
C GLN A 179 -26.03 2.04 14.21
N ILE A 180 -25.16 2.98 13.82
CA ILE A 180 -25.37 3.80 12.61
C ILE A 180 -25.35 2.88 11.37
N ALA A 181 -24.35 2.00 11.24
CA ALA A 181 -24.24 1.05 10.12
C ALA A 181 -25.46 0.14 10.04
N ALA A 182 -25.89 -0.42 11.17
CA ALA A 182 -27.10 -1.23 11.26
C ALA A 182 -28.37 -0.45 10.88
N GLY A 183 -28.45 0.82 11.27
CA GLY A 183 -29.55 1.73 10.92
C GLY A 183 -29.70 1.98 9.43
N VAL A 184 -28.63 1.83 8.65
CA VAL A 184 -28.64 1.87 7.18
C VAL A 184 -28.56 0.47 6.53
N GLY A 185 -28.79 -0.60 7.30
CA GLY A 185 -28.85 -1.97 6.83
C GLY A 185 -27.48 -2.56 6.48
N ARG A 186 -26.41 -2.16 7.15
CA ARG A 186 -25.04 -2.64 6.90
C ARG A 186 -24.43 -3.31 8.14
N HIS A 187 -23.57 -4.29 7.92
CA HIS A 187 -22.70 -4.86 8.94
C HIS A 187 -21.39 -4.04 8.97
N LEU A 188 -21.03 -3.55 10.15
CA LEU A 188 -19.78 -2.81 10.32
C LEU A 188 -18.58 -3.76 10.35
N ILE A 189 -17.55 -3.44 9.58
CA ILE A 189 -16.21 -4.02 9.65
C ILE A 189 -15.27 -2.96 10.24
N VAL A 190 -14.34 -3.34 11.10
CA VAL A 190 -13.28 -2.46 11.62
C VAL A 190 -11.93 -3.17 11.59
N TRP A 191 -10.84 -2.41 11.49
CA TRP A 191 -9.49 -2.95 11.59
C TRP A 191 -9.18 -3.50 12.99
N GLY A 192 -8.36 -4.54 13.03
CA GLY A 192 -8.10 -5.33 14.23
C GLY A 192 -6.94 -4.86 15.11
N ASP A 193 -6.08 -3.95 14.65
CA ASP A 193 -4.81 -3.61 15.30
C ASP A 193 -4.97 -3.15 16.77
N PHE A 194 -5.93 -2.31 17.08
CA PHE A 194 -6.24 -1.92 18.45
C PHE A 194 -7.01 -3.01 19.21
N VAL A 195 -8.09 -3.47 18.61
CA VAL A 195 -9.06 -4.32 19.32
C VAL A 195 -8.55 -5.73 19.61
N VAL A 196 -7.52 -6.19 18.92
CA VAL A 196 -6.95 -7.54 19.10
C VAL A 196 -5.51 -7.50 19.61
N HIS A 197 -4.71 -6.53 19.18
CA HIS A 197 -3.27 -6.53 19.44
C HIS A 197 -2.83 -5.49 20.47
N LYS A 198 -3.25 -4.23 20.35
CA LYS A 198 -2.78 -3.13 21.20
C LYS A 198 -3.55 -3.01 22.51
N GLU A 199 -4.88 -3.05 22.45
CA GLU A 199 -5.78 -2.94 23.61
C GLU A 199 -6.87 -4.03 23.58
N PRO A 200 -6.51 -5.33 23.76
CA PRO A 200 -7.42 -6.46 23.56
C PRO A 200 -8.64 -6.47 24.49
N GLU A 201 -8.62 -5.67 25.56
CA GLU A 201 -9.78 -5.46 26.44
C GLU A 201 -10.99 -4.84 25.72
N ILE A 202 -10.76 -4.15 24.61
CA ILE A 202 -11.80 -3.54 23.78
C ILE A 202 -12.69 -4.64 23.21
N LEU A 203 -12.10 -5.72 22.69
CA LEU A 203 -12.81 -6.81 22.01
C LEU A 203 -13.96 -7.36 22.87
N GLY A 204 -13.72 -7.56 24.16
CA GLY A 204 -14.74 -8.06 25.11
C GLY A 204 -15.92 -7.11 25.33
N LYS A 205 -15.81 -5.83 24.96
CA LYS A 205 -16.82 -4.78 25.16
C LYS A 205 -17.55 -4.41 23.86
N LEU A 206 -17.09 -4.94 22.71
CA LEU A 206 -17.72 -4.68 21.42
C LEU A 206 -19.02 -5.47 21.26
N ASP A 207 -19.95 -4.88 20.51
CA ASP A 207 -21.09 -5.59 19.95
C ASP A 207 -20.58 -6.73 19.04
N LYS A 208 -21.13 -7.92 19.21
CA LYS A 208 -20.69 -9.14 18.51
C LYS A 208 -21.03 -9.13 17.02
N THR A 209 -21.86 -8.22 16.58
CA THR A 209 -22.16 -8.02 15.14
C THR A 209 -21.05 -7.28 14.41
N ILE A 210 -20.14 -6.59 15.12
CA ILE A 210 -18.96 -5.96 14.54
C ILE A 210 -18.00 -7.03 14.03
N ILE A 211 -17.58 -6.90 12.79
CA ILE A 211 -16.64 -7.80 12.13
C ILE A 211 -15.24 -7.23 12.28
N ILE A 212 -14.29 -8.05 12.68
CA ILE A 212 -12.90 -7.65 12.87
C ILE A 212 -12.07 -8.07 11.66
N MET A 213 -11.45 -7.10 10.98
CA MET A 213 -10.51 -7.35 9.88
C MET A 213 -9.09 -7.25 10.42
N ASP A 214 -8.43 -8.40 10.58
CA ASP A 214 -7.12 -8.51 11.22
C ASP A 214 -5.98 -8.40 10.21
N TRP A 215 -4.98 -7.56 10.52
CA TRP A 215 -3.79 -7.38 9.72
C TRP A 215 -2.50 -7.46 10.53
N ASN A 216 -1.53 -8.18 10.00
CA ASN A 216 -0.14 -8.20 10.48
C ASN A 216 0.78 -8.59 9.31
N TYR A 217 1.33 -7.61 8.63
CA TYR A 217 2.10 -7.80 7.40
C TYR A 217 3.47 -8.44 7.61
N GLN A 218 3.94 -8.52 8.85
CA GLN A 218 5.18 -9.18 9.22
C GLN A 218 4.97 -10.65 9.62
N ASP A 219 3.75 -11.05 9.94
CA ASP A 219 3.50 -12.44 10.33
C ASP A 219 3.26 -13.34 9.11
N ARG A 220 3.92 -14.48 9.10
CA ARG A 220 3.86 -15.51 8.05
C ARG A 220 3.50 -16.86 8.64
N ASN A 221 3.33 -16.90 9.94
CA ASN A 221 3.02 -18.14 10.66
C ASN A 221 1.51 -18.30 10.77
N SER A 222 0.95 -19.20 9.95
CA SER A 222 -0.50 -19.48 9.92
C SER A 222 -1.07 -19.87 11.28
N ALA A 223 -0.30 -20.57 12.12
CA ALA A 223 -0.76 -20.95 13.46
C ALA A 223 -0.94 -19.73 14.38
N ARG A 224 -0.03 -18.74 14.33
CA ARG A 224 -0.18 -17.50 15.10
C ARG A 224 -1.31 -16.63 14.58
N ILE A 225 -1.43 -16.51 13.25
CA ILE A 225 -2.54 -15.77 12.62
C ILE A 225 -3.87 -16.43 13.02
N ARG A 226 -3.96 -17.76 12.97
CA ARG A 226 -5.12 -18.52 13.39
C ARG A 226 -5.44 -18.33 14.88
N GLU A 227 -4.42 -18.29 15.76
CA GLU A 227 -4.62 -18.00 17.18
C GLU A 227 -5.28 -16.64 17.41
N THR A 228 -4.88 -15.62 16.62
CA THR A 228 -5.52 -14.30 16.64
C THR A 228 -6.98 -14.38 16.23
N PHE A 229 -7.26 -15.06 15.12
CA PHE A 229 -8.63 -15.27 14.66
C PHE A 229 -9.48 -16.00 15.72
N LEU A 230 -8.95 -17.06 16.36
CA LEU A 230 -9.67 -17.80 17.38
C LEU A 230 -10.04 -16.95 18.61
N LYS A 231 -9.23 -15.93 18.96
CA LYS A 231 -9.59 -14.95 20.00
C LYS A 231 -10.81 -14.12 19.57
N VAL A 232 -10.87 -13.70 18.32
CA VAL A 232 -12.01 -12.97 17.74
C VAL A 232 -13.26 -13.84 17.75
N SER A 233 -13.15 -15.09 17.26
CA SER A 233 -14.27 -16.04 17.23
C SER A 233 -14.76 -16.44 18.62
N ALA A 234 -13.85 -16.69 19.57
CA ALA A 234 -14.21 -17.00 20.96
C ALA A 234 -14.97 -15.85 21.66
N ASN A 235 -14.76 -14.60 21.21
CA ASN A 235 -15.56 -13.46 21.63
C ASN A 235 -16.97 -13.45 21.02
N GLY A 236 -17.26 -14.30 20.04
CA GLY A 236 -18.51 -14.33 19.29
C GLY A 236 -18.55 -13.36 18.09
N SER A 237 -17.44 -12.73 17.75
CA SER A 237 -17.31 -11.85 16.60
C SER A 237 -16.85 -12.63 15.36
N ARG A 238 -17.16 -12.12 14.16
CA ARG A 238 -16.67 -12.65 12.91
C ARG A 238 -15.35 -12.01 12.53
N GLY A 239 -14.48 -12.74 11.78
CA GLY A 239 -13.16 -12.27 11.39
C GLY A 239 -12.92 -12.34 9.87
N ILE A 240 -12.11 -11.41 9.37
CA ILE A 240 -11.56 -11.39 8.02
C ILE A 240 -10.05 -11.27 8.15
N GLY A 241 -9.29 -12.07 7.40
CA GLY A 241 -7.84 -11.94 7.31
C GLY A 241 -7.42 -10.90 6.28
N ALA A 242 -6.41 -10.09 6.61
CA ALA A 242 -5.94 -9.01 5.76
C ALA A 242 -4.43 -9.05 5.53
N PRO A 243 -3.90 -9.97 4.70
CA PRO A 243 -2.52 -9.93 4.26
C PRO A 243 -2.27 -8.73 3.35
N ALA A 244 -1.01 -8.36 3.13
CA ALA A 244 -0.66 -7.31 2.19
C ALA A 244 0.22 -7.79 1.05
N LEU A 245 -0.12 -7.38 -0.17
CA LEU A 245 0.77 -7.47 -1.32
C LEU A 245 1.73 -6.27 -1.32
N VAL A 246 1.21 -5.05 -1.26
CA VAL A 246 1.99 -3.85 -1.03
C VAL A 246 1.58 -3.28 0.32
N ASN A 247 2.51 -3.29 1.28
CA ASN A 247 2.32 -2.58 2.53
C ASN A 247 2.75 -1.11 2.34
N TYR A 248 2.70 -0.31 3.41
CA TYR A 248 3.10 1.11 3.38
C TYR A 248 4.57 1.36 2.99
N ARG A 249 5.38 0.32 2.77
CA ARG A 249 6.81 0.45 2.48
C ARG A 249 7.05 0.81 1.02
N TRP A 250 8.11 1.54 0.79
CA TRP A 250 8.50 2.04 -0.52
C TRP A 250 9.30 0.98 -1.27
N GLY A 251 8.99 0.82 -2.51
CA GLY A 251 9.74 -0.06 -3.39
C GLY A 251 8.97 -0.29 -4.68
N PRO A 252 9.64 -0.36 -5.81
CA PRO A 252 8.96 -0.54 -7.08
C PRO A 252 8.31 -1.92 -7.21
N ARG A 253 8.67 -2.87 -6.33
CA ARG A 253 8.22 -4.26 -6.43
C ARG A 253 8.06 -4.95 -5.08
N VAL A 254 7.21 -5.97 -5.05
CA VAL A 254 7.02 -6.92 -3.93
C VAL A 254 7.96 -8.13 -4.05
N GLY A 255 8.23 -8.79 -2.94
CA GLY A 255 9.11 -9.96 -2.86
C GLY A 255 8.46 -11.19 -2.23
N THR A 256 9.23 -12.25 -2.05
CA THR A 256 8.81 -13.55 -1.48
C THR A 256 8.12 -13.40 -0.11
N GLU A 257 8.52 -12.43 0.69
CA GLU A 257 7.98 -12.25 2.04
C GLU A 257 6.49 -11.86 2.02
N GLN A 258 6.06 -11.10 1.00
CA GLN A 258 4.65 -10.76 0.83
C GLN A 258 3.85 -12.00 0.41
N LEU A 259 4.40 -12.85 -0.45
CA LEU A 259 3.76 -14.11 -0.81
C LEU A 259 3.58 -15.02 0.41
N ARG A 260 4.60 -15.10 1.28
CA ARG A 260 4.51 -15.87 2.54
C ARG A 260 3.49 -15.30 3.52
N ASN A 261 3.31 -13.96 3.55
CA ASN A 261 2.24 -13.35 4.34
C ASN A 261 0.86 -13.72 3.79
N ILE A 262 0.71 -13.71 2.46
CA ILE A 262 -0.52 -14.19 1.78
C ILE A 262 -0.81 -15.65 2.15
N ASP A 263 0.21 -16.52 2.06
CA ASP A 263 0.08 -17.94 2.40
C ASP A 263 -0.35 -18.13 3.86
N GLY A 264 0.31 -17.43 4.79
CA GLY A 264 -0.01 -17.51 6.21
C GLY A 264 -1.47 -17.17 6.53
N TYR A 265 -2.02 -16.12 5.90
CA TYR A 265 -3.42 -15.74 6.07
C TYR A 265 -4.38 -16.69 5.33
N ALA A 266 -4.02 -17.15 4.13
CA ALA A 266 -4.83 -18.12 3.39
C ALA A 266 -5.00 -19.41 4.20
N ASP A 267 -3.91 -20.00 4.69
CA ASP A 267 -3.93 -21.21 5.51
C ASP A 267 -4.70 -21.00 6.83
N ALA A 268 -4.55 -19.81 7.46
CA ALA A 268 -5.19 -19.55 8.74
C ALA A 268 -6.70 -19.38 8.67
N TYR A 269 -7.22 -18.77 7.61
CA TYR A 269 -8.63 -18.38 7.51
C TYR A 269 -9.46 -19.26 6.56
N LEU A 270 -8.86 -19.81 5.50
CA LEU A 270 -9.62 -20.55 4.47
C LEU A 270 -9.65 -22.05 4.73
N GLU A 271 -8.71 -22.58 5.50
CA GLU A 271 -8.76 -23.95 6.01
C GLU A 271 -9.59 -24.08 7.30
N GLU A 272 -9.99 -22.94 7.87
CA GLU A 272 -10.76 -22.91 9.11
C GLU A 272 -12.23 -23.28 8.85
N THR A 273 -12.76 -24.18 9.67
CA THR A 273 -14.15 -24.62 9.59
C THR A 273 -15.11 -23.80 10.45
N ASP A 274 -14.58 -22.86 11.24
CA ASP A 274 -15.36 -21.96 12.08
C ASP A 274 -16.20 -21.02 11.20
N PRO A 275 -17.55 -20.99 11.35
CA PRO A 275 -18.42 -20.12 10.57
C PRO A 275 -18.17 -18.62 10.78
N ASN A 276 -17.41 -18.25 11.80
CA ASN A 276 -16.99 -16.87 12.05
C ASN A 276 -15.82 -16.44 11.15
N ALA A 277 -15.11 -17.35 10.48
CA ALA A 277 -14.12 -17.02 9.46
C ALA A 277 -14.80 -16.62 8.15
N LEU A 278 -14.89 -15.32 7.88
CA LEU A 278 -15.56 -14.83 6.67
C LEU A 278 -14.70 -14.93 5.41
N GLY A 279 -13.38 -15.01 5.56
CA GLY A 279 -12.44 -15.15 4.45
C GLY A 279 -11.25 -14.21 4.53
N VAL A 280 -10.69 -13.89 3.36
CA VAL A 280 -9.44 -13.11 3.23
C VAL A 280 -9.59 -12.02 2.18
N ILE A 281 -9.09 -10.82 2.48
CA ILE A 281 -8.99 -9.69 1.55
C ILE A 281 -7.54 -9.23 1.50
N LEU A 282 -6.90 -9.33 0.34
CA LEU A 282 -5.54 -8.86 0.12
C LEU A 282 -5.50 -7.35 0.09
N THR A 283 -4.75 -6.74 1.00
CA THR A 283 -4.58 -5.30 1.05
C THR A 283 -3.46 -4.82 0.11
N ASN A 284 -3.65 -3.62 -0.42
CA ASN A 284 -2.70 -2.96 -1.31
C ASN A 284 -2.69 -1.47 -0.98
N TRP A 285 -1.64 -1.02 -0.28
CA TRP A 285 -1.56 0.29 0.34
C TRP A 285 -0.75 1.29 -0.46
N VAL A 286 -1.16 2.55 -0.36
CA VAL A 286 -0.41 3.71 -0.84
C VAL A 286 -0.01 3.58 -2.32
N PRO A 287 -0.95 3.71 -3.26
CA PRO A 287 -0.70 3.55 -4.69
C PRO A 287 0.42 4.43 -5.25
N SER A 288 0.74 5.54 -4.58
CA SER A 288 1.86 6.42 -4.95
C SER A 288 3.26 5.81 -4.71
N ARG A 289 3.37 4.64 -4.10
CA ARG A 289 4.67 4.03 -3.73
C ARG A 289 5.10 2.86 -4.59
N TYR A 290 4.35 2.51 -5.63
CA TYR A 290 4.68 1.45 -6.57
C TYR A 290 4.20 1.79 -7.98
N VAL A 291 4.74 1.10 -8.97
CA VAL A 291 4.29 1.21 -10.35
C VAL A 291 2.98 0.44 -10.48
N GLN A 292 1.90 1.16 -10.82
CA GLN A 292 0.51 0.70 -10.75
C GLN A 292 0.27 -0.68 -11.39
N ASN A 293 0.75 -0.85 -12.62
CA ASN A 293 0.44 -2.04 -13.41
C ASN A 293 1.49 -3.17 -13.27
N SER A 294 2.45 -3.04 -12.35
CA SER A 294 3.54 -4.00 -12.23
C SER A 294 3.28 -5.19 -11.28
N ILE A 295 2.13 -5.22 -10.59
CA ILE A 295 1.88 -6.14 -9.48
C ILE A 295 0.73 -7.13 -9.71
N TRP A 296 0.22 -7.25 -10.94
CA TRP A 296 -0.90 -8.13 -11.27
C TRP A 296 -0.62 -9.61 -11.01
N ASP A 297 0.63 -10.05 -11.15
CA ASP A 297 1.07 -11.40 -10.84
C ASP A 297 0.92 -11.74 -9.34
N GLY A 298 1.16 -10.78 -8.46
CA GLY A 298 0.91 -10.91 -7.03
C GLY A 298 -0.59 -11.04 -6.70
N PHE A 299 -1.45 -10.30 -7.41
CA PHE A 299 -2.90 -10.47 -7.30
C PHE A 299 -3.35 -11.85 -7.78
N ALA A 300 -2.77 -12.35 -8.88
CA ALA A 300 -3.04 -13.69 -9.39
C ALA A 300 -2.58 -14.78 -8.41
N TYR A 301 -1.42 -14.61 -7.78
CA TYR A 301 -0.93 -15.51 -6.74
C TYR A 301 -1.93 -15.60 -5.59
N ALA A 302 -2.36 -14.45 -5.06
CA ALA A 302 -3.35 -14.40 -3.99
C ALA A 302 -4.69 -15.03 -4.38
N ALA A 303 -5.17 -14.78 -5.60
CA ALA A 303 -6.41 -15.35 -6.08
C ALA A 303 -6.37 -16.89 -6.11
N VAL A 304 -5.26 -17.48 -6.56
CA VAL A 304 -5.07 -18.95 -6.55
C VAL A 304 -4.96 -19.46 -5.11
N ALA A 305 -4.19 -18.78 -4.25
CA ALA A 305 -4.04 -19.16 -2.84
C ALA A 305 -5.40 -19.14 -2.12
N PHE A 306 -6.20 -18.10 -2.35
CA PHE A 306 -7.50 -17.93 -1.69
C PHE A 306 -8.58 -18.89 -2.21
N LYS A 307 -8.42 -19.43 -3.39
CA LYS A 307 -9.39 -20.36 -3.97
C LYS A 307 -8.98 -21.82 -3.84
N GLU A 308 -7.73 -22.14 -4.11
CA GLU A 308 -7.26 -23.52 -4.31
C GLU A 308 -6.20 -23.95 -3.28
N GLY A 309 -5.85 -23.03 -2.37
CA GLY A 309 -4.84 -23.27 -1.33
C GLY A 309 -3.43 -22.90 -1.76
N THR A 310 -2.58 -22.73 -0.76
CA THR A 310 -1.20 -22.19 -0.90
C THR A 310 -0.30 -23.11 -1.70
N GLY A 311 -0.41 -24.45 -1.54
CA GLY A 311 0.37 -25.41 -2.33
C GLY A 311 0.12 -25.30 -3.83
N THR A 312 -1.14 -25.03 -4.25
CA THR A 312 -1.47 -24.79 -5.66
C THR A 312 -0.93 -23.45 -6.14
N ALA A 313 -0.99 -22.41 -5.30
CA ALA A 313 -0.48 -21.09 -5.63
C ALA A 313 1.04 -21.14 -5.89
N GLN A 314 1.80 -21.74 -4.98
CA GLN A 314 3.26 -21.89 -5.07
C GLN A 314 3.72 -22.62 -6.34
N THR A 315 2.93 -23.57 -6.82
CA THR A 315 3.31 -24.41 -7.97
C THR A 315 2.75 -23.93 -9.31
N SER A 316 1.65 -23.17 -9.33
CA SER A 316 0.94 -22.88 -10.58
C SER A 316 0.49 -21.45 -10.82
N ALA A 317 0.52 -20.57 -9.80
CA ALA A 317 -0.08 -19.24 -9.93
C ALA A 317 0.59 -18.40 -11.04
N PHE A 318 1.92 -18.35 -11.07
CA PHE A 318 2.65 -17.57 -12.08
C PHE A 318 2.49 -18.13 -13.49
N ARG A 319 2.49 -19.45 -13.63
CA ARG A 319 2.19 -20.09 -14.93
C ARG A 319 0.80 -19.69 -15.42
N ARG A 320 -0.23 -19.81 -14.57
CA ARG A 320 -1.59 -19.40 -14.91
C ARG A 320 -1.68 -17.90 -15.21
N PHE A 321 -0.89 -17.07 -14.50
CA PHE A 321 -0.82 -15.65 -14.77
C PHE A 321 -0.30 -15.38 -16.18
N VAL A 322 0.81 -15.96 -16.58
CA VAL A 322 1.37 -15.81 -17.92
C VAL A 322 0.38 -16.28 -18.99
N GLU A 323 -0.19 -17.47 -18.81
CA GLU A 323 -1.12 -18.06 -19.79
C GLU A 323 -2.43 -17.26 -19.92
N ARG A 324 -2.98 -16.74 -18.81
CA ARG A 324 -4.27 -16.03 -18.82
C ARG A 324 -4.14 -14.53 -19.05
N HIS A 325 -3.21 -13.91 -18.34
CA HIS A 325 -3.07 -12.44 -18.32
C HIS A 325 -2.29 -11.93 -19.52
N TYR A 326 -1.16 -12.57 -19.82
CA TYR A 326 -0.33 -12.21 -20.98
C TYR A 326 -0.69 -12.97 -22.24
N ARG A 327 -1.44 -14.06 -22.15
CA ARG A 327 -1.72 -15.01 -23.25
C ARG A 327 -0.44 -15.51 -23.93
N ALA A 328 0.58 -15.75 -23.14
CA ALA A 328 1.86 -16.29 -23.56
C ALA A 328 1.99 -17.75 -23.11
N ASP A 329 2.78 -18.53 -23.84
CA ASP A 329 3.08 -19.90 -23.44
C ASP A 329 4.06 -19.89 -22.27
N TRP A 330 3.80 -20.75 -21.28
CA TRP A 330 4.71 -20.93 -20.15
C TRP A 330 5.99 -21.63 -20.60
N SER A 331 7.16 -21.08 -20.20
CA SER A 331 8.48 -21.60 -20.52
C SER A 331 9.39 -21.57 -19.29
N GLU A 332 10.56 -22.17 -19.42
CA GLU A 332 11.63 -22.12 -18.43
C GLU A 332 12.12 -20.69 -18.18
N ASP A 333 12.15 -19.85 -19.22
CA ASP A 333 12.55 -18.44 -19.10
C ASP A 333 11.54 -17.65 -18.25
N TRP A 334 10.23 -17.93 -18.37
CA TRP A 334 9.22 -17.35 -17.48
C TRP A 334 9.39 -17.81 -16.03
N ARG A 335 9.67 -19.11 -15.82
CA ARG A 335 9.93 -19.65 -14.49
C ARG A 335 11.13 -18.95 -13.84
N GLU A 336 12.25 -18.89 -14.55
CA GLU A 336 13.47 -18.22 -14.09
C GLU A 336 13.21 -16.73 -13.79
N ALA A 337 12.42 -16.02 -14.63
CA ALA A 337 12.10 -14.62 -14.41
C ALA A 337 11.33 -14.40 -13.10
N PHE A 338 10.33 -15.24 -12.79
CA PHE A 338 9.59 -15.14 -11.54
C PHE A 338 10.41 -15.55 -10.31
N GLU A 339 11.24 -16.58 -10.41
CA GLU A 339 12.18 -16.94 -9.35
C GLU A 339 13.13 -15.76 -9.05
N LEU A 340 13.76 -15.20 -10.07
CA LEU A 340 14.68 -14.09 -9.90
C LEU A 340 14.01 -12.85 -9.29
N ILE A 341 12.81 -12.45 -9.71
CA ILE A 341 12.18 -11.23 -9.19
C ILE A 341 11.75 -11.39 -7.74
N TYR A 342 11.21 -12.55 -7.36
CA TYR A 342 10.74 -12.76 -6.00
C TYR A 342 11.88 -13.06 -5.02
N ASP A 343 12.91 -13.77 -5.43
CA ASP A 343 14.06 -14.07 -4.57
C ASP A 343 15.06 -12.92 -4.49
N ALA A 344 15.24 -12.18 -5.59
CA ALA A 344 16.16 -11.04 -5.65
C ALA A 344 15.52 -9.71 -5.21
N ALA A 345 14.19 -9.59 -5.25
CA ALA A 345 13.54 -8.43 -4.66
C ALA A 345 13.89 -8.40 -3.17
N PRO A 346 14.53 -7.33 -2.69
CA PRO A 346 15.04 -7.32 -1.33
C PRO A 346 13.91 -7.63 -0.38
N SER A 347 14.15 -8.62 0.48
CA SER A 347 13.22 -8.93 1.57
C SER A 347 12.98 -7.65 2.36
N VAL A 348 11.80 -7.12 2.22
CA VAL A 348 11.38 -5.87 2.90
C VAL A 348 11.45 -6.03 4.41
N ASP A 349 11.54 -7.27 4.88
CA ASP A 349 11.65 -7.62 6.29
C ASP A 349 13.04 -7.57 6.88
N ALA A 350 14.07 -7.47 6.07
CA ALA A 350 15.40 -7.30 6.60
C ALA A 350 15.49 -5.92 7.27
N ARG A 351 14.87 -5.84 8.43
CA ARG A 351 15.02 -4.80 9.45
C ARG A 351 14.25 -3.51 9.22
N PHE A 352 13.22 -3.41 10.01
CA PHE A 352 12.72 -2.17 10.51
C PHE A 352 13.81 -1.49 11.33
N THR A 353 14.68 -0.79 10.68
CA THR A 353 15.44 0.28 11.32
C THR A 353 14.86 1.59 10.82
N PRO A 354 14.59 2.52 11.73
CA PRO A 354 14.00 3.80 11.34
C PRO A 354 14.89 4.41 10.27
N PHE A 355 14.32 4.87 9.19
CA PHE A 355 14.85 5.66 8.09
C PHE A 355 16.36 5.59 7.71
N SER A 356 17.22 5.09 8.59
CA SER A 356 18.68 5.10 8.48
C SER A 356 19.30 3.81 7.92
N ALA A 357 18.55 2.72 7.81
CA ALA A 357 19.03 1.47 7.20
C ALA A 357 18.13 1.08 6.04
N ARG A 358 18.03 1.95 5.07
CA ARG A 358 17.53 1.61 3.74
C ARG A 358 18.44 0.56 3.16
N LEU A 359 17.87 -0.57 2.74
CA LEU A 359 18.61 -1.47 1.90
C LEU A 359 19.05 -0.70 0.66
N PRO A 360 20.33 -0.70 0.27
CA PRO A 360 20.85 0.09 -0.84
C PRO A 360 20.07 -0.07 -2.15
N LEU A 361 19.33 -1.17 -2.28
CA LEU A 361 18.65 -1.58 -3.51
C LEU A 361 17.22 -1.05 -3.68
N GLN A 362 16.63 -0.39 -2.69
CA GLN A 362 15.22 0.02 -2.78
C GLN A 362 15.02 1.48 -3.13
N VAL A 363 15.95 2.32 -2.69
CA VAL A 363 15.84 3.76 -2.87
C VAL A 363 17.20 4.33 -3.22
N PRO A 364 17.32 5.08 -4.30
CA PRO A 364 18.56 5.71 -4.67
C PRO A 364 18.97 6.77 -3.63
N TRP A 365 20.26 6.86 -3.33
CA TRP A 365 20.77 7.91 -2.43
C TRP A 365 20.52 9.31 -3.01
N SER A 366 20.11 10.22 -2.15
CA SER A 366 19.72 11.59 -2.50
C SER A 366 20.44 12.67 -1.66
N ASN A 367 21.42 12.24 -0.87
CA ASN A 367 22.30 13.13 -0.08
C ASN A 367 23.61 12.44 0.27
N ASP A 368 24.58 13.24 0.79
CA ASP A 368 25.93 12.79 1.12
C ASP A 368 25.96 11.62 2.11
N GLU A 369 25.13 11.63 3.15
CA GLU A 369 25.16 10.60 4.18
C GLU A 369 24.61 9.25 3.66
N GLN A 370 23.61 9.30 2.81
CA GLN A 370 23.09 8.09 2.15
C GLN A 370 24.13 7.51 1.18
N LEU A 371 24.80 8.36 0.39
CA LEU A 371 25.87 7.94 -0.51
C LEU A 371 27.06 7.34 0.27
N LYS A 372 27.52 8.00 1.34
CA LYS A 372 28.58 7.46 2.21
C LYS A 372 28.16 6.15 2.87
N THR A 373 26.91 6.01 3.25
CA THR A 373 26.37 4.78 3.84
C THR A 373 26.33 3.66 2.80
N ALA A 374 25.92 3.93 1.56
CA ALA A 374 25.97 2.97 0.47
C ALA A 374 27.40 2.48 0.21
N ILE A 375 28.39 3.38 0.22
CA ILE A 375 29.80 3.03 0.04
C ILE A 375 30.32 2.18 1.20
N ARG A 376 30.01 2.52 2.44
CA ARG A 376 30.52 1.81 3.64
C ARG A 376 29.93 0.42 3.80
N ASN A 377 28.64 0.28 3.53
CA ASN A 377 27.88 -0.93 3.83
C ASN A 377 27.64 -1.81 2.59
N GLY A 378 27.95 -1.28 1.41
CA GLY A 378 27.76 -1.99 0.16
C GLY A 378 28.84 -3.05 -0.07
N SER A 379 28.41 -4.19 -0.56
CA SER A 379 29.30 -5.22 -1.10
C SER A 379 29.12 -5.25 -2.61
N PRO A 380 30.19 -5.19 -3.41
CA PRO A 380 30.08 -5.38 -4.84
C PRO A 380 29.70 -6.83 -5.11
N GLY A 381 28.41 -7.06 -5.27
CA GLY A 381 27.86 -8.36 -5.65
C GLY A 381 27.47 -8.38 -7.12
N GLN A 382 27.22 -9.59 -7.63
CA GLN A 382 26.67 -9.74 -8.98
C GLN A 382 25.23 -9.18 -9.00
N ASN A 383 24.93 -8.29 -9.96
CA ASN A 383 23.61 -7.69 -10.08
C ASN A 383 22.58 -8.73 -10.57
N PRO A 384 21.63 -9.18 -9.72
CA PRO A 384 20.68 -10.23 -10.11
C PRO A 384 19.68 -9.74 -11.16
N PHE A 385 19.43 -8.44 -11.23
CA PHE A 385 18.44 -7.86 -12.13
C PHE A 385 18.91 -7.77 -13.58
N THR A 386 20.22 -7.82 -13.85
CA THR A 386 20.75 -7.84 -15.22
C THR A 386 20.29 -9.08 -15.99
N ARG A 387 20.34 -10.26 -15.35
CA ARG A 387 19.83 -11.51 -15.94
C ARG A 387 18.32 -11.44 -16.13
N LEU A 388 17.60 -10.99 -15.12
CA LEU A 388 16.15 -10.84 -15.17
C LEU A 388 15.72 -9.90 -16.30
N ARG A 389 16.36 -8.72 -16.42
CA ARG A 389 16.06 -7.77 -17.51
C ARG A 389 16.29 -8.40 -18.87
N SER A 390 17.39 -9.15 -19.05
CA SER A 390 17.67 -9.83 -20.31
C SER A 390 16.59 -10.87 -20.66
N LEU A 391 16.09 -11.63 -19.69
CA LEU A 391 14.99 -12.55 -19.87
C LEU A 391 13.70 -11.82 -20.27
N LEU A 392 13.35 -10.72 -19.59
CA LEU A 392 12.14 -9.99 -19.89
C LEU A 392 12.15 -9.39 -21.30
N ILE A 393 13.29 -8.90 -21.79
CA ILE A 393 13.45 -8.44 -23.18
C ILE A 393 13.19 -9.58 -24.18
N GLN A 394 13.64 -10.80 -23.88
CA GLN A 394 13.41 -12.00 -24.72
C GLN A 394 11.95 -12.47 -24.67
N LEU A 395 11.26 -12.27 -23.55
CA LEU A 395 9.88 -12.70 -23.33
C LEU A 395 8.86 -11.68 -23.88
N GLU A 396 9.20 -10.39 -24.00
CA GLU A 396 8.28 -9.35 -24.46
C GLU A 396 7.55 -9.69 -25.79
N PRO A 397 8.22 -10.24 -26.83
CA PRO A 397 7.55 -10.60 -28.08
C PRO A 397 6.49 -11.71 -27.96
N GLN A 398 6.50 -12.46 -26.84
CA GLN A 398 5.53 -13.53 -26.56
C GLN A 398 4.25 -13.00 -25.90
N VAL A 399 4.26 -11.76 -25.40
CA VAL A 399 3.14 -11.14 -24.69
C VAL A 399 2.09 -10.69 -25.71
N LEU A 400 0.95 -11.40 -25.76
CA LEU A 400 -0.12 -11.16 -26.73
C LEU A 400 -1.27 -10.32 -26.15
N LYS A 401 -1.30 -10.11 -24.82
CA LYS A 401 -2.32 -9.32 -24.11
C LYS A 401 -1.67 -8.57 -22.94
N ASN A 402 -2.23 -7.42 -22.57
CA ASN A 402 -1.76 -6.61 -21.43
C ASN A 402 -0.25 -6.25 -21.51
N LEU A 403 0.20 -5.87 -22.70
CA LEU A 403 1.60 -5.50 -22.93
C LEU A 403 2.03 -4.32 -22.03
N ASP A 404 1.15 -3.35 -21.80
CA ASP A 404 1.45 -2.22 -20.89
C ASP A 404 1.74 -2.68 -19.46
N ASP A 405 1.04 -3.70 -18.97
CA ASP A 405 1.30 -4.28 -17.64
C ASP A 405 2.67 -4.99 -17.60
N PHE A 406 3.02 -5.68 -18.68
CA PHE A 406 4.34 -6.28 -18.81
C PHE A 406 5.44 -5.21 -18.88
N GLN A 407 5.24 -4.12 -19.63
CA GLN A 407 6.19 -3.02 -19.72
C GLN A 407 6.33 -2.28 -18.37
N ALA A 408 5.27 -2.15 -17.59
CA ALA A 408 5.35 -1.65 -16.22
C ALA A 408 6.19 -2.57 -15.31
N PHE A 409 6.06 -3.88 -15.48
CA PHE A 409 6.93 -4.86 -14.81
C PHE A 409 8.40 -4.70 -15.23
N VAL A 410 8.68 -4.59 -16.53
CA VAL A 410 10.04 -4.33 -17.04
C VAL A 410 10.62 -3.04 -16.44
N LEU A 411 9.84 -1.97 -16.38
CA LEU A 411 10.25 -0.69 -15.81
C LEU A 411 10.65 -0.82 -14.33
N CYS A 412 9.92 -1.62 -13.54
CA CYS A 412 10.29 -1.91 -12.16
C CYS A 412 11.64 -2.63 -12.06
N VAL A 413 11.87 -3.63 -12.91
CA VAL A 413 13.14 -4.38 -12.95
C VAL A 413 14.29 -3.46 -13.37
N GLU A 414 14.05 -2.59 -14.34
CA GLU A 414 15.04 -1.60 -14.78
C GLU A 414 15.40 -0.61 -13.66
N ALA A 415 14.42 -0.18 -12.88
CA ALA A 415 14.65 0.68 -11.72
C ALA A 415 15.54 0.01 -10.67
N LEU A 416 15.28 -1.28 -10.37
CA LEU A 416 16.07 -2.08 -9.44
C LEU A 416 17.49 -2.32 -9.98
N GLU A 417 17.61 -2.70 -11.25
CA GLU A 417 18.91 -2.94 -11.90
C GLU A 417 19.81 -1.70 -11.86
N ARG A 418 19.25 -0.53 -12.21
CA ARG A 418 19.98 0.74 -12.24
C ARG A 418 20.42 1.19 -10.86
N THR A 419 19.58 1.00 -9.84
CA THR A 419 19.93 1.34 -8.45
C THR A 419 21.09 0.48 -7.97
N PHE A 420 21.04 -0.83 -8.25
CA PHE A 420 22.12 -1.74 -7.91
C PHE A 420 23.42 -1.40 -8.64
N TRP A 421 23.35 -1.19 -9.95
CA TRP A 421 24.50 -0.80 -10.76
C TRP A 421 25.17 0.47 -10.22
N ARG A 422 24.37 1.48 -9.90
CA ARG A 422 24.85 2.76 -9.38
C ARG A 422 25.64 2.58 -8.08
N ASP A 423 25.10 1.82 -7.15
CA ASP A 423 25.78 1.56 -5.86
C ASP A 423 27.06 0.76 -6.05
N ALA A 424 27.04 -0.29 -6.87
CA ALA A 424 28.22 -1.10 -7.18
C ALA A 424 29.36 -0.26 -7.79
N MET A 425 29.03 0.62 -8.74
CA MET A 425 30.03 1.45 -9.41
C MET A 425 30.65 2.49 -8.47
N VAL A 426 29.89 3.10 -7.56
CA VAL A 426 30.48 4.04 -6.60
C VAL A 426 31.32 3.33 -5.55
N ILE A 427 30.95 2.14 -5.10
CA ILE A 427 31.72 1.31 -4.18
C ILE A 427 33.06 0.92 -4.81
N GLU A 428 33.02 0.41 -6.05
CA GLU A 428 34.22 0.04 -6.80
C GLU A 428 35.16 1.24 -6.98
N GLN A 429 34.60 2.40 -7.35
CA GLN A 429 35.41 3.61 -7.53
C GLN A 429 36.01 4.10 -6.22
N ALA A 430 35.28 4.05 -5.09
CA ALA A 430 35.77 4.43 -3.78
C ALA A 430 36.90 3.50 -3.26
N ALA A 431 36.93 2.26 -3.71
CA ALA A 431 37.97 1.29 -3.35
C ALA A 431 39.32 1.55 -4.05
N LYS A 432 39.35 2.30 -5.15
CA LYS A 432 40.57 2.55 -5.93
C LYS A 432 41.56 3.46 -5.17
N LYS A 433 42.83 3.13 -5.24
CA LYS A 433 43.93 3.92 -4.62
C LYS A 433 45.14 3.98 -5.59
N PRO A 434 45.48 5.17 -6.11
CA PRO A 434 44.81 6.47 -5.90
C PRO A 434 43.43 6.51 -6.58
N LEU A 435 42.60 7.44 -6.11
CA LEU A 435 41.31 7.72 -6.74
C LEU A 435 41.53 8.29 -8.16
N GLU A 436 40.89 7.68 -9.14
CA GLU A 436 40.94 8.14 -10.53
C GLU A 436 39.95 9.27 -10.77
N ARG A 437 40.42 10.52 -10.71
CA ARG A 437 39.57 11.73 -10.74
C ARG A 437 38.76 11.87 -12.03
N GLU A 438 39.37 11.62 -13.18
CA GLU A 438 38.68 11.71 -14.47
C GLU A 438 37.58 10.66 -14.57
N THR A 439 37.89 9.41 -14.21
CA THR A 439 36.91 8.31 -14.19
C THR A 439 35.76 8.61 -13.20
N SER A 440 36.07 9.21 -12.05
CA SER A 440 35.01 9.61 -11.09
C SER A 440 34.10 10.70 -11.65
N GLY A 441 34.65 11.65 -12.41
CA GLY A 441 33.88 12.68 -13.11
C GLY A 441 32.94 12.10 -14.18
N LEU A 442 33.44 11.17 -15.00
CA LEU A 442 32.62 10.48 -16.01
C LEU A 442 31.55 9.59 -15.36
N LEU A 443 31.87 8.92 -14.26
CA LEU A 443 30.93 8.08 -13.55
C LEU A 443 29.74 8.89 -13.02
N ILE A 444 29.97 10.01 -12.34
CA ILE A 444 28.86 10.79 -11.81
C ILE A 444 28.00 11.43 -12.89
N GLN A 445 28.58 11.77 -14.05
CA GLN A 445 27.81 12.22 -15.21
C GLN A 445 26.91 11.11 -15.75
N ALA A 446 27.42 9.87 -15.87
CA ALA A 446 26.64 8.72 -16.30
C ALA A 446 25.50 8.40 -15.31
N ILE A 447 25.75 8.46 -14.00
CA ILE A 447 24.73 8.26 -12.97
C ILE A 447 23.65 9.33 -13.07
N ALA A 448 24.01 10.61 -13.22
CA ALA A 448 23.04 11.69 -13.32
C ALA A 448 22.13 11.55 -14.55
N GLU A 449 22.66 11.14 -15.69
CA GLU A 449 21.87 10.89 -16.90
C GLU A 449 20.95 9.66 -16.75
N HIS A 450 21.42 8.60 -16.09
CA HIS A 450 20.59 7.42 -15.81
C HIS A 450 19.44 7.75 -14.85
N ASP A 451 19.72 8.46 -13.76
CA ASP A 451 18.69 8.85 -12.79
C ASP A 451 17.62 9.73 -13.44
N ARG A 452 18.03 10.68 -14.30
CA ARG A 452 17.11 11.52 -15.07
C ARG A 452 16.23 10.70 -16.01
N THR A 453 16.83 9.83 -16.81
CA THR A 453 16.11 9.00 -17.80
C THR A 453 15.10 8.08 -17.13
N LEU A 454 15.45 7.50 -15.98
CA LEU A 454 14.55 6.65 -15.22
C LEU A 454 13.38 7.43 -14.62
N GLY A 455 13.65 8.61 -14.05
CA GLY A 455 12.60 9.51 -13.55
C GLY A 455 11.59 9.89 -14.65
N ASP A 456 12.08 10.20 -15.84
CA ASP A 456 11.24 10.51 -17.01
C ASP A 456 10.38 9.30 -17.43
N ALA A 457 10.94 8.08 -17.40
CA ALA A 457 10.21 6.85 -17.75
C ALA A 457 9.11 6.54 -16.72
N LEU A 458 9.42 6.64 -15.43
CA LEU A 458 8.44 6.46 -14.34
C LEU A 458 7.32 7.51 -14.41
N SER A 459 7.66 8.76 -14.72
CA SER A 459 6.66 9.82 -14.92
C SER A 459 5.71 9.54 -16.07
N LYS A 460 6.23 9.05 -17.20
CA LYS A 460 5.40 8.66 -18.35
C LYS A 460 4.50 7.49 -18.05
N ASP A 461 4.99 6.49 -17.30
CA ASP A 461 4.17 5.35 -16.90
C ASP A 461 3.03 5.78 -15.96
N TRP A 462 3.32 6.66 -15.01
CA TRP A 462 2.30 7.26 -14.16
C TRP A 462 1.16 7.88 -14.97
N ASP A 463 1.51 8.71 -15.95
CA ASP A 463 0.53 9.47 -16.74
C ASP A 463 -0.33 8.57 -17.67
N LYS A 464 0.04 7.30 -17.89
CA LYS A 464 -0.75 6.35 -18.69
C LYS A 464 -2.00 5.85 -17.98
N GLY A 465 -1.90 5.55 -16.68
CA GLY A 465 -2.96 4.86 -15.94
C GLY A 465 -3.62 5.68 -14.84
N ARG A 466 -3.06 6.82 -14.49
CA ARG A 466 -3.50 7.69 -13.39
C ARG A 466 -3.93 9.05 -13.89
N PHE A 467 -4.61 9.79 -13.02
CA PHE A 467 -4.90 11.18 -13.34
C PHE A 467 -3.61 11.98 -13.44
N PRO A 468 -3.41 12.75 -14.53
CA PRO A 468 -2.29 13.66 -14.64
C PRO A 468 -2.40 14.69 -13.50
N ASP A 469 -1.42 14.73 -12.64
CA ASP A 469 -1.51 15.50 -11.39
C ASP A 469 -0.75 16.83 -11.48
N SER A 470 -0.78 17.44 -12.66
CA SER A 470 -0.04 18.67 -12.96
C SER A 470 -0.45 19.90 -12.14
N GLU A 471 -1.57 19.84 -11.39
CA GLU A 471 -2.11 21.02 -10.70
C GLU A 471 -2.60 20.77 -9.27
N ALA A 472 -2.69 19.54 -8.79
CA ALA A 472 -3.17 19.27 -7.45
C ALA A 472 -1.98 19.24 -6.47
N LYS A 473 -1.83 20.26 -5.62
CA LYS A 473 -1.10 20.09 -4.37
C LYS A 473 -1.85 19.02 -3.58
N SER A 474 -1.28 17.85 -3.52
CA SER A 474 -1.75 16.80 -2.64
C SER A 474 -1.54 17.26 -1.21
N VAL A 475 -2.55 17.10 -0.37
CA VAL A 475 -2.44 17.30 1.09
C VAL A 475 -1.71 16.11 1.73
N LEU A 476 -0.87 15.43 0.97
CA LEU A 476 -0.08 14.32 1.48
C LEU A 476 0.94 14.82 2.48
N VAL A 477 1.32 13.93 3.36
CA VAL A 477 2.24 14.06 4.49
C VAL A 477 3.49 14.94 4.24
N PHE A 478 3.83 15.19 2.98
CA PHE A 478 4.99 16.01 2.60
C PHE A 478 4.64 17.18 1.65
N ASP A 479 3.36 17.53 1.54
CA ASP A 479 2.88 18.54 0.57
C ASP A 479 3.32 18.25 -0.89
N LEU A 480 3.42 16.96 -1.21
CA LEU A 480 3.86 16.44 -2.49
C LEU A 480 2.69 15.94 -3.31
N GLN A 481 2.81 16.04 -4.62
CA GLN A 481 1.88 15.38 -5.54
C GLN A 481 1.97 13.86 -5.37
N PRO A 482 0.89 13.08 -5.56
CA PRO A 482 0.96 11.61 -5.53
C PRO A 482 2.05 11.03 -6.43
N LYS A 483 2.20 11.58 -7.63
CA LYS A 483 3.27 11.28 -8.57
C LYS A 483 4.66 11.50 -7.97
N ASP A 484 4.84 12.58 -7.24
CA ASP A 484 6.13 12.89 -6.61
C ASP A 484 6.43 11.95 -5.44
N GLN A 485 5.43 11.34 -4.81
CA GLN A 485 5.67 10.35 -3.75
C GLN A 485 6.26 9.04 -4.27
N LEU A 486 5.77 8.51 -5.40
CA LEU A 486 6.41 7.39 -6.06
C LEU A 486 7.79 7.79 -6.59
N LEU A 487 7.86 8.95 -7.22
CA LEU A 487 9.05 9.43 -7.89
C LEU A 487 9.94 10.25 -6.97
N PHE A 488 9.46 10.63 -5.77
CA PHE A 488 10.15 11.57 -4.88
C PHE A 488 11.60 11.17 -4.64
N GLU A 489 11.84 9.92 -4.28
CA GLU A 489 13.19 9.43 -4.04
C GLU A 489 14.02 9.42 -5.33
N TRP A 490 13.40 9.08 -6.46
CA TRP A 490 14.05 9.09 -7.78
C TRP A 490 14.31 10.51 -8.26
N VAL A 491 13.36 11.42 -8.08
CA VAL A 491 13.52 12.84 -8.41
C VAL A 491 14.59 13.49 -7.53
N GLN A 492 14.61 13.22 -6.23
CA GLN A 492 15.65 13.72 -5.33
C GLN A 492 17.02 13.14 -5.67
N ALA A 493 17.07 11.84 -6.01
CA ALA A 493 18.31 11.22 -6.47
C ALA A 493 18.81 11.85 -7.77
N ALA A 494 17.93 12.10 -8.74
CA ALA A 494 18.29 12.76 -9.99
C ALA A 494 18.80 14.20 -9.76
N LYS A 495 18.16 14.97 -8.88
CA LYS A 495 18.63 16.32 -8.51
C LYS A 495 19.98 16.27 -7.81
N TYR A 496 20.16 15.33 -6.91
CA TYR A 496 21.41 15.20 -6.16
C TYR A 496 22.55 14.71 -7.07
N SER A 497 22.35 13.69 -7.90
CA SER A 497 23.36 13.21 -8.85
C SER A 497 23.72 14.29 -9.89
N ALA A 498 22.75 15.07 -10.37
CA ALA A 498 23.00 16.22 -11.23
C ALA A 498 23.83 17.32 -10.54
N SER A 499 23.56 17.57 -9.25
CA SER A 499 24.39 18.49 -8.43
C SER A 499 25.82 17.99 -8.31
N LEU A 500 26.03 16.70 -8.02
CA LEU A 500 27.36 16.11 -7.96
C LEU A 500 28.07 16.11 -9.32
N ALA A 501 27.35 15.90 -10.42
CA ALA A 501 27.90 15.98 -11.77
C ALA A 501 28.35 17.41 -12.14
N SER A 502 27.68 18.43 -11.60
CA SER A 502 28.06 19.84 -11.74
C SER A 502 29.23 20.23 -10.85
N HIS A 503 29.49 19.46 -9.78
CA HIS A 503 30.57 19.70 -8.80
C HIS A 503 31.36 18.42 -8.54
N PRO A 504 32.09 17.88 -9.55
CA PRO A 504 32.73 16.57 -9.44
C PRO A 504 33.79 16.49 -8.35
N GLU A 505 34.40 17.60 -7.94
CA GLU A 505 35.30 17.66 -6.80
C GLU A 505 34.60 17.37 -5.46
N HIS A 506 33.32 17.66 -5.33
CA HIS A 506 32.54 17.29 -4.16
C HIS A 506 32.30 15.77 -4.11
N PHE A 507 31.91 15.18 -5.24
CA PHE A 507 31.76 13.74 -5.37
C PHE A 507 33.08 13.00 -5.05
N GLN A 508 34.22 13.50 -5.55
CA GLN A 508 35.53 12.93 -5.29
C GLN A 508 35.86 12.97 -3.78
N ARG A 509 35.59 14.07 -3.08
CA ARG A 509 35.79 14.15 -1.63
C ARG A 509 34.95 13.12 -0.87
N ILE A 510 33.72 12.85 -1.32
CA ILE A 510 32.87 11.81 -0.71
C ILE A 510 33.51 10.44 -0.91
N LEU A 511 33.97 10.09 -2.12
CA LEU A 511 34.64 8.83 -2.41
C LEU A 511 35.93 8.65 -1.59
N GLU A 512 36.72 9.71 -1.39
CA GLU A 512 37.96 9.68 -0.61
C GLU A 512 37.70 9.47 0.91
N THR A 513 36.61 9.99 1.42
CA THR A 513 36.26 9.98 2.86
C THR A 513 35.38 8.81 3.27
N ALA A 514 34.53 8.30 2.39
CA ALA A 514 33.70 7.12 2.61
C ALA A 514 34.49 5.87 2.20
N LYS A 515 35.10 5.21 3.16
CA LYS A 515 35.85 3.97 2.89
C LYS A 515 34.90 2.78 3.03
N PRO A 516 34.91 1.81 2.09
CA PRO A 516 34.28 0.51 2.29
C PRO A 516 34.88 -0.17 3.53
N VAL A 517 34.07 -0.87 4.31
CA VAL A 517 34.50 -1.63 5.49
C VAL A 517 35.22 -2.90 5.06
#